data_5d7260e3de9f6a88a315b7549bd3dbb2
#
_entry.id   5d7260e3de9f6a88a315b7549bd3dbb2
#
_cell.length_a   1.000
_cell.length_b   1.000
_cell.length_c   1.000
_cell.angle_alpha   90.00
_cell.angle_beta   90.00
_cell.angle_gamma   90.00
#
_symmetry.space_group_name_H-M   'P 1'
#
loop_
_entity.id
_entity.type
_entity.pdbx_description
1 polymer ?
#
loop_
_entity_poly.entity_id
_entity_poly.type
_entity_poly.pdbx_seq_one_letter_code
_entity_poly.pdbx_strand_id
1 'polypeptide(L)'
;LIVEGDHDSRFFKDFIDAKFCKITIAYGKPNVLQAISTLDLKSFSGAIGVVDADLDHILGSRTSSENIVVTDSVDLEALLIRSPALDRVLLEFGSEDKIREFGNDVRHALVEAATWIGAMRLYSYNQNLDLKFKDIRYRKFIDPKVLSIKIHEFVQQVLNHSQRNDLDVDSIVEELISIRQSCVNHWHLCLGKDMIEILSLGLKSRLGTKRAQDVRPEMIKKYLRMSFHHNDFHCSSLSQDIIRGCFKPC
;
A
#
# COMPACT_ATOMS: atom_id res chain seq x y z
N LEU A 1 8.47 -19.48 4.19
CA LEU A 1 7.93 -18.13 4.31
C LEU A 1 6.42 -18.20 4.51
N ILE A 2 5.87 -17.51 5.51
CA ILE A 2 4.44 -17.43 5.79
C ILE A 2 3.97 -16.02 5.43
N VAL A 3 2.96 -15.90 4.58
CA VAL A 3 2.45 -14.63 4.04
C VAL A 3 0.96 -14.50 4.26
N GLU A 4 0.44 -13.27 4.17
CA GLU A 4 -0.97 -12.99 4.47
C GLU A 4 -1.93 -13.57 3.42
N GLY A 5 -1.60 -13.45 2.11
CA GLY A 5 -2.56 -13.78 1.07
C GLY A 5 -1.96 -14.26 -0.24
N ASP A 6 -2.86 -14.51 -1.21
CA ASP A 6 -2.53 -14.96 -2.55
C ASP A 6 -1.64 -13.98 -3.32
N HIS A 7 -1.84 -12.67 -3.09
CA HIS A 7 -1.08 -11.63 -3.79
C HIS A 7 0.38 -11.65 -3.35
N ASP A 8 0.62 -11.74 -2.05
CA ASP A 8 1.96 -11.83 -1.46
C ASP A 8 2.64 -13.12 -1.90
N SER A 9 1.90 -14.24 -1.84
CA SER A 9 2.42 -15.53 -2.30
C SER A 9 2.87 -15.49 -3.77
N ARG A 10 2.10 -14.83 -4.65
CA ARG A 10 2.49 -14.67 -6.06
C ARG A 10 3.68 -13.75 -6.23
N PHE A 11 3.77 -12.68 -5.42
CA PHE A 11 4.91 -11.79 -5.44
C PHE A 11 6.19 -12.53 -5.04
N PHE A 12 6.20 -13.19 -3.88
CA PHE A 12 7.39 -13.86 -3.38
C PHE A 12 7.83 -15.08 -4.21
N LYS A 13 6.91 -15.75 -4.92
CA LYS A 13 7.26 -16.85 -5.85
C LYS A 13 8.17 -16.43 -7.00
N ASP A 14 8.15 -15.16 -7.38
CA ASP A 14 9.00 -14.63 -8.43
C ASP A 14 10.44 -14.42 -7.94
N PHE A 15 10.68 -14.31 -6.63
CA PHE A 15 11.97 -13.95 -6.04
C PHE A 15 12.58 -15.04 -5.15
N ILE A 16 11.78 -16.00 -4.71
CA ILE A 16 12.20 -17.04 -3.76
C ILE A 16 12.17 -18.40 -4.47
N ASP A 17 13.33 -19.06 -4.53
CA ASP A 17 13.43 -20.41 -5.11
C ASP A 17 12.72 -21.44 -4.22
N ALA A 18 11.71 -22.08 -4.79
CA ALA A 18 10.90 -23.12 -4.15
C ALA A 18 11.70 -24.34 -3.68
N LYS A 19 12.94 -24.53 -4.17
CA LYS A 19 13.85 -25.58 -3.69
C LYS A 19 14.36 -25.34 -2.27
N PHE A 20 14.47 -24.07 -1.87
CA PHE A 20 15.03 -23.68 -0.60
C PHE A 20 13.99 -23.18 0.39
N CYS A 21 12.87 -22.63 -0.09
CA CYS A 21 11.85 -22.04 0.78
C CYS A 21 10.43 -22.28 0.26
N LYS A 22 9.61 -22.93 1.09
CA LYS A 22 8.18 -23.08 0.83
C LYS A 22 7.42 -21.82 1.24
N ILE A 23 6.55 -21.30 0.39
CA ILE A 23 5.65 -20.20 0.69
C ILE A 23 4.29 -20.76 1.11
N THR A 24 3.82 -20.33 2.29
CA THR A 24 2.53 -20.75 2.88
C THR A 24 1.65 -19.54 3.11
N ILE A 25 0.37 -19.61 2.74
CA ILE A 25 -0.60 -18.54 2.93
C ILE A 25 -1.33 -18.78 4.25
N ALA A 26 -1.39 -17.75 5.10
CA ALA A 26 -2.05 -17.81 6.41
C ALA A 26 -3.45 -17.17 6.44
N TYR A 27 -3.88 -16.53 5.35
CA TYR A 27 -5.19 -15.87 5.23
C TYR A 27 -5.38 -14.73 6.25
N GLY A 28 -4.42 -13.82 6.30
CA GLY A 28 -4.43 -12.55 7.02
C GLY A 28 -3.34 -12.41 8.08
N LYS A 29 -3.00 -11.16 8.40
CA LYS A 29 -1.96 -10.77 9.36
C LYS A 29 -2.09 -11.47 10.72
N PRO A 30 -3.29 -11.53 11.37
CA PRO A 30 -3.42 -12.20 12.66
C PRO A 30 -2.98 -13.67 12.63
N ASN A 31 -3.28 -14.37 11.54
CA ASN A 31 -2.92 -15.78 11.38
C ASN A 31 -1.42 -15.97 11.15
N VAL A 32 -0.76 -15.05 10.41
CA VAL A 32 0.71 -15.05 10.26
C VAL A 32 1.36 -14.89 11.63
N LEU A 33 0.92 -13.88 12.41
CA LEU A 33 1.45 -13.61 13.75
C LEU A 33 1.26 -14.81 14.69
N GLN A 34 0.09 -15.42 14.68
CA GLN A 34 -0.22 -16.60 15.50
C GLN A 34 0.63 -17.81 15.09
N ALA A 35 0.79 -18.05 13.79
CA ALA A 35 1.59 -19.16 13.28
C ALA A 35 3.06 -19.02 13.71
N ILE A 36 3.66 -17.84 13.53
CA ILE A 36 5.04 -17.57 13.94
C ILE A 36 5.18 -17.71 15.46
N SER A 37 4.30 -17.11 16.25
CA SER A 37 4.33 -17.25 17.71
C SER A 37 4.28 -18.72 18.16
N THR A 38 3.46 -19.55 17.51
CA THR A 38 3.37 -20.98 17.81
C THR A 38 4.66 -21.74 17.46
N LEU A 39 5.32 -21.37 16.36
CA LEU A 39 6.59 -21.96 15.93
C LEU A 39 7.75 -21.53 16.85
N ASP A 40 7.77 -20.27 17.27
CA ASP A 40 8.75 -19.74 18.22
C ASP A 40 8.67 -20.46 19.58
N LEU A 41 7.46 -20.69 20.10
CA LEU A 41 7.25 -21.47 21.33
C LEU A 41 7.78 -22.91 21.23
N LYS A 42 7.79 -23.47 20.01
CA LYS A 42 8.35 -24.79 19.73
C LYS A 42 9.84 -24.77 19.36
N SER A 43 10.50 -23.61 19.46
CA SER A 43 11.90 -23.40 19.07
C SER A 43 12.19 -23.82 17.61
N PHE A 44 11.22 -23.63 16.71
CA PHE A 44 11.39 -23.93 15.29
C PHE A 44 12.04 -22.76 14.55
N SER A 45 13.28 -22.95 14.10
CA SER A 45 14.11 -21.91 13.49
C SER A 45 13.95 -21.74 11.96
N GLY A 46 13.02 -22.44 11.35
CA GLY A 46 12.91 -22.50 9.87
C GLY A 46 11.75 -21.69 9.27
N ALA A 47 11.15 -20.76 10.01
CA ALA A 47 9.99 -20.01 9.54
C ALA A 47 10.16 -18.49 9.70
N ILE A 48 9.73 -17.74 8.68
CA ILE A 48 9.61 -16.27 8.71
C ILE A 48 8.21 -15.91 8.27
N GLY A 49 7.57 -15.02 9.02
CA GLY A 49 6.32 -14.36 8.63
C GLY A 49 6.61 -13.03 7.96
N VAL A 50 5.90 -12.73 6.87
CA VAL A 50 5.90 -11.38 6.28
C VAL A 50 4.49 -10.82 6.37
N VAL A 51 4.39 -9.61 6.91
CA VAL A 51 3.11 -8.92 7.11
C VAL A 51 3.19 -7.47 6.63
N ASP A 52 2.06 -6.95 6.19
CA ASP A 52 1.90 -5.53 5.89
C ASP A 52 2.02 -4.69 7.16
N ALA A 53 2.66 -3.52 7.04
CA ALA A 53 2.81 -2.61 8.18
C ALA A 53 1.47 -1.99 8.60
N ASP A 54 0.56 -1.76 7.67
CA ASP A 54 -0.67 -1.02 7.93
C ASP A 54 -0.37 0.35 8.60
N LEU A 55 -0.86 0.57 9.82
CA LEU A 55 -0.58 1.75 10.63
C LEU A 55 0.55 1.56 11.65
N ASP A 56 1.20 0.38 11.69
CA ASP A 56 2.18 0.02 12.74
C ASP A 56 3.34 1.02 12.82
N HIS A 57 3.83 1.53 11.67
CA HIS A 57 4.90 2.52 11.63
C HIS A 57 4.53 3.85 12.31
N ILE A 58 3.25 4.23 12.27
CA ILE A 58 2.77 5.48 12.90
C ILE A 58 2.42 5.26 14.35
N LEU A 59 1.80 4.12 14.66
CA LEU A 59 1.40 3.76 16.01
C LEU A 59 2.57 3.29 16.88
N GLY A 60 3.76 3.11 16.28
CA GLY A 60 4.93 2.59 16.97
C GLY A 60 4.76 1.14 17.43
N SER A 61 3.85 0.40 16.80
CA SER A 61 3.63 -1.01 17.10
C SER A 61 4.85 -1.84 16.70
N ARG A 62 5.28 -2.73 17.57
CA ARG A 62 6.39 -3.66 17.28
C ARG A 62 5.87 -5.09 17.33
N THR A 63 6.36 -5.90 16.41
CA THR A 63 6.12 -7.35 16.46
C THR A 63 6.88 -7.95 17.64
N SER A 64 6.28 -8.93 18.29
CA SER A 64 6.88 -9.63 19.44
C SER A 64 7.93 -10.68 19.04
N SER A 65 8.08 -10.96 17.76
CA SER A 65 8.97 -11.98 17.23
C SER A 65 9.96 -11.39 16.22
N GLU A 66 11.21 -11.80 16.33
CA GLU A 66 12.25 -11.48 15.36
C GLU A 66 12.11 -12.28 14.04
N ASN A 67 11.22 -13.28 14.02
CA ASN A 67 10.89 -14.06 12.83
C ASN A 67 9.71 -13.47 12.05
N ILE A 68 9.31 -12.23 12.36
CA ILE A 68 8.33 -11.46 11.60
C ILE A 68 9.03 -10.28 10.94
N VAL A 69 8.88 -10.20 9.63
CA VAL A 69 9.29 -9.08 8.81
C VAL A 69 8.06 -8.26 8.47
N VAL A 70 8.11 -6.98 8.77
CA VAL A 70 7.06 -6.01 8.45
C VAL A 70 7.49 -5.22 7.21
N THR A 71 6.58 -4.95 6.29
CA THR A 71 6.90 -4.12 5.12
C THR A 71 7.35 -2.71 5.54
N ASP A 72 8.30 -2.12 4.83
CA ASP A 72 8.82 -0.77 5.07
C ASP A 72 7.89 0.35 4.57
N SER A 73 6.89 -0.01 3.80
CA SER A 73 5.74 0.81 3.40
C SER A 73 4.49 0.22 4.04
N VAL A 74 3.35 0.90 3.91
CA VAL A 74 2.08 0.44 4.50
C VAL A 74 1.73 -0.98 4.07
N ASP A 75 1.93 -1.28 2.78
CA ASP A 75 1.66 -2.58 2.18
C ASP A 75 2.63 -2.88 1.02
N LEU A 76 2.52 -4.08 0.48
CA LEU A 76 3.35 -4.53 -0.65
C LEU A 76 3.09 -3.71 -1.92
N GLU A 77 1.84 -3.28 -2.17
CA GLU A 77 1.52 -2.44 -3.32
C GLU A 77 2.17 -1.06 -3.24
N ALA A 78 2.28 -0.49 -2.05
CA ALA A 78 3.00 0.77 -1.82
C ALA A 78 4.50 0.62 -2.11
N LEU A 79 5.11 -0.52 -1.74
CA LEU A 79 6.49 -0.85 -2.12
C LEU A 79 6.66 -0.86 -3.65
N LEU A 80 5.74 -1.50 -4.37
CA LEU A 80 5.79 -1.56 -5.84
C LEU A 80 5.70 -0.17 -6.48
N ILE A 81 4.82 0.71 -5.99
CA ILE A 81 4.67 2.08 -6.48
C ILE A 81 5.90 2.93 -6.14
N ARG A 82 6.52 2.70 -4.99
CA ARG A 82 7.75 3.39 -4.59
C ARG A 82 8.96 3.01 -5.44
N SER A 83 8.97 1.81 -5.99
CA SER A 83 10.05 1.25 -6.79
C SER A 83 10.06 1.74 -8.26
N PRO A 84 11.09 1.41 -9.06
CA PRO A 84 11.11 1.63 -10.50
C PRO A 84 10.01 0.92 -11.28
N ALA A 85 9.24 0.01 -10.67
CA ALA A 85 8.12 -0.66 -11.32
C ALA A 85 7.04 0.32 -11.79
N LEU A 86 6.78 1.40 -11.03
CA LEU A 86 5.85 2.44 -11.45
C LEU A 86 6.31 3.12 -12.75
N ASP A 87 7.60 3.43 -12.86
CA ASP A 87 8.15 4.13 -14.04
C ASP A 87 8.01 3.25 -15.29
N ARG A 88 8.21 1.94 -15.17
CA ARG A 88 8.00 0.96 -16.26
C ARG A 88 6.53 0.85 -16.66
N VAL A 89 5.63 0.88 -15.69
CA VAL A 89 4.18 0.92 -15.95
C VAL A 89 3.77 2.23 -16.64
N LEU A 90 4.30 3.36 -16.22
CA LEU A 90 4.04 4.65 -16.86
C LEU A 90 4.60 4.71 -18.29
N LEU A 91 5.76 4.10 -18.54
CA LEU A 91 6.35 4.01 -19.87
C LEU A 91 5.45 3.20 -20.83
N GLU A 92 4.85 2.10 -20.37
CA GLU A 92 4.00 1.22 -21.20
C GLU A 92 2.59 1.78 -21.42
N PHE A 93 1.97 2.34 -20.38
CA PHE A 93 0.55 2.72 -20.38
C PHE A 93 0.32 4.24 -20.43
N GLY A 94 1.33 5.03 -20.13
CA GLY A 94 1.29 6.47 -20.19
C GLY A 94 1.58 7.02 -21.59
N SER A 95 1.43 8.32 -21.73
CA SER A 95 1.89 9.10 -22.89
C SER A 95 3.00 10.03 -22.40
N GLU A 96 4.18 9.97 -22.99
CA GLU A 96 5.30 10.84 -22.63
C GLU A 96 4.91 12.33 -22.69
N ASP A 97 4.21 12.74 -23.75
CA ASP A 97 3.76 14.12 -23.91
C ASP A 97 2.78 14.54 -22.81
N LYS A 98 1.79 13.68 -22.53
CA LYS A 98 0.78 13.96 -21.50
C LYS A 98 1.38 13.96 -20.08
N ILE A 99 2.33 13.06 -19.79
CA ILE A 99 3.05 13.02 -18.51
C ILE A 99 3.93 14.28 -18.38
N ARG A 100 4.58 14.71 -19.44
CA ARG A 100 5.34 15.98 -19.46
C ARG A 100 4.43 17.19 -19.24
N GLU A 101 3.27 17.24 -19.92
CA GLU A 101 2.26 18.29 -19.73
C GLU A 101 1.61 18.27 -18.35
N PHE A 102 1.61 17.12 -17.66
CA PHE A 102 1.12 17.02 -16.31
C PHE A 102 1.93 17.91 -15.35
N GLY A 103 3.22 18.12 -15.67
CA GLY A 103 4.07 19.12 -15.02
C GLY A 103 4.46 18.84 -13.57
N ASN A 104 4.13 17.64 -13.07
CA ASN A 104 4.48 17.17 -11.72
C ASN A 104 4.94 15.72 -11.79
N ASP A 105 5.68 15.26 -10.79
CA ASP A 105 6.00 13.84 -10.63
C ASP A 105 4.74 13.04 -10.28
N VAL A 106 4.44 12.01 -11.10
CA VAL A 106 3.23 11.18 -10.92
C VAL A 106 3.25 10.47 -9.58
N ARG A 107 4.40 9.94 -9.16
CA ARG A 107 4.55 9.24 -7.87
C ARG A 107 4.29 10.20 -6.72
N HIS A 108 4.84 11.40 -6.78
CA HIS A 108 4.58 12.44 -5.78
C HIS A 108 3.09 12.79 -5.71
N ALA A 109 2.42 12.99 -6.83
CA ALA A 109 0.99 13.29 -6.86
C ALA A 109 0.13 12.15 -6.27
N LEU A 110 0.50 10.88 -6.53
CA LEU A 110 -0.16 9.72 -5.92
C LEU A 110 -0.02 9.71 -4.40
N VAL A 111 1.20 9.96 -3.89
CA VAL A 111 1.49 10.02 -2.45
C VAL A 111 0.70 11.15 -1.80
N GLU A 112 0.74 12.35 -2.38
CA GLU A 112 0.00 13.52 -1.87
C GLU A 112 -1.51 13.24 -1.76
N ALA A 113 -2.13 12.64 -2.78
CA ALA A 113 -3.55 12.32 -2.72
C ALA A 113 -3.86 11.18 -1.73
N ALA A 114 -3.06 10.11 -1.74
CA ALA A 114 -3.29 8.94 -0.88
C ALA A 114 -3.05 9.25 0.61
N THR A 115 -2.17 10.20 0.93
CA THR A 115 -1.89 10.62 2.31
C THR A 115 -3.15 11.16 3.01
N TRP A 116 -4.04 11.86 2.30
CA TRP A 116 -5.31 12.31 2.86
C TRP A 116 -6.22 11.14 3.24
N ILE A 117 -6.25 10.10 2.41
CA ILE A 117 -7.05 8.90 2.65
C ILE A 117 -6.49 8.14 3.87
N GLY A 118 -5.17 8.02 3.95
CA GLY A 118 -4.48 7.44 5.10
C GLY A 118 -4.69 8.22 6.39
N ALA A 119 -4.62 9.56 6.33
CA ALA A 119 -4.92 10.42 7.48
C ALA A 119 -6.35 10.20 8.00
N MET A 120 -7.33 10.05 7.10
CA MET A 120 -8.72 9.76 7.50
C MET A 120 -8.85 8.37 8.15
N ARG A 121 -8.08 7.36 7.69
CA ARG A 121 -8.03 6.05 8.37
C ARG A 121 -7.44 6.16 9.77
N LEU A 122 -6.33 6.89 9.91
CA LEU A 122 -5.70 7.12 11.20
C LEU A 122 -6.61 7.92 12.15
N TYR A 123 -7.30 8.96 11.64
CA TYR A 123 -8.32 9.68 12.38
C TYR A 123 -9.43 8.75 12.86
N SER A 124 -9.99 7.93 11.96
CA SER A 124 -11.01 6.94 12.29
C SER A 124 -10.56 5.97 13.39
N TYR A 125 -9.31 5.49 13.31
CA TYR A 125 -8.72 4.62 14.32
C TYR A 125 -8.58 5.32 15.66
N ASN A 126 -7.99 6.52 15.70
CA ASN A 126 -7.75 7.29 16.93
C ASN A 126 -9.04 7.66 17.66
N GLN A 127 -10.11 7.95 16.91
CA GLN A 127 -11.41 8.33 17.44
C GLN A 127 -12.38 7.16 17.61
N ASN A 128 -11.95 5.92 17.32
CA ASN A 128 -12.79 4.71 17.36
C ASN A 128 -14.11 4.86 16.57
N LEU A 129 -14.05 5.45 15.36
CA LEU A 129 -15.24 5.77 14.55
C LEU A 129 -15.72 4.63 13.67
N ASP A 130 -14.87 3.63 13.41
CA ASP A 130 -15.14 2.49 12.52
C ASP A 130 -15.64 2.91 11.12
N LEU A 131 -15.00 3.93 10.53
CA LEU A 131 -15.35 4.44 9.21
C LEU A 131 -15.04 3.41 8.12
N LYS A 132 -15.93 3.33 7.12
CA LYS A 132 -15.85 2.34 6.03
C LYS A 132 -15.17 2.94 4.80
N PHE A 133 -14.07 2.30 4.36
CA PHE A 133 -13.29 2.69 3.19
C PHE A 133 -13.39 1.69 2.03
N LYS A 134 -13.96 0.50 2.27
CA LYS A 134 -14.16 -0.48 1.21
C LYS A 134 -15.21 0.02 0.22
N ASP A 135 -14.93 -0.12 -1.08
CA ASP A 135 -15.84 0.22 -2.18
C ASP A 135 -16.24 1.71 -2.27
N ILE A 136 -15.45 2.63 -1.68
CA ILE A 136 -15.63 4.06 -1.88
C ILE A 136 -15.37 4.43 -3.35
N ARG A 137 -16.10 5.44 -3.84
CA ARG A 137 -16.05 5.85 -5.25
C ARG A 137 -15.03 6.96 -5.47
N TYR A 138 -13.77 6.62 -5.76
CA TYR A 138 -12.66 7.57 -5.96
C TYR A 138 -12.97 8.69 -6.97
N ARG A 139 -13.72 8.39 -8.03
CA ARG A 139 -14.13 9.41 -9.04
C ARG A 139 -14.93 10.58 -8.48
N LYS A 140 -15.52 10.45 -7.29
CA LYS A 140 -16.30 11.52 -6.69
C LYS A 140 -15.45 12.59 -6.04
N PHE A 141 -14.22 12.26 -5.66
CA PHE A 141 -13.36 13.15 -4.91
C PHE A 141 -11.92 13.27 -5.46
N ILE A 142 -11.52 12.44 -6.41
CA ILE A 142 -10.24 12.59 -7.11
C ILE A 142 -10.45 13.33 -8.42
N ASP A 143 -9.67 14.41 -8.61
CA ASP A 143 -9.53 15.04 -9.92
C ASP A 143 -8.51 14.25 -10.75
N PRO A 144 -8.95 13.52 -11.79
CA PRO A 144 -8.05 12.67 -12.56
C PRO A 144 -7.10 13.44 -13.48
N LYS A 145 -7.26 14.76 -13.63
CA LYS A 145 -6.40 15.60 -14.49
C LYS A 145 -5.11 16.00 -13.78
N VAL A 146 -5.19 16.18 -12.46
CA VAL A 146 -4.07 16.62 -11.61
C VAL A 146 -3.76 15.63 -10.49
N LEU A 147 -4.47 14.52 -10.41
CA LEU A 147 -4.39 13.48 -9.38
C LEU A 147 -4.54 14.02 -7.96
N SER A 148 -5.24 15.13 -7.78
CA SER A 148 -5.46 15.73 -6.46
C SER A 148 -6.78 15.27 -5.86
N ILE A 149 -6.84 15.33 -4.53
CA ILE A 149 -8.05 15.04 -3.78
C ILE A 149 -8.85 16.32 -3.51
N LYS A 150 -10.15 16.25 -3.66
CA LYS A 150 -11.11 17.26 -3.21
C LYS A 150 -11.50 16.89 -1.79
N ILE A 151 -10.85 17.51 -0.81
CA ILE A 151 -10.84 17.01 0.56
C ILE A 151 -12.23 16.99 1.21
N HIS A 152 -13.03 18.04 1.05
CA HIS A 152 -14.38 18.10 1.63
C HIS A 152 -15.31 17.06 1.02
N GLU A 153 -15.25 16.88 -0.34
CA GLU A 153 -16.02 15.84 -1.04
C GLU A 153 -15.57 14.44 -0.61
N PHE A 154 -14.28 14.25 -0.34
CA PHE A 154 -13.75 12.99 0.17
C PHE A 154 -14.30 12.68 1.56
N VAL A 155 -14.15 13.60 2.51
CA VAL A 155 -14.64 13.43 3.88
C VAL A 155 -16.14 13.16 3.86
N GLN A 156 -16.93 13.97 3.14
CA GLN A 156 -18.37 13.78 3.00
C GLN A 156 -18.71 12.40 2.39
N GLN A 157 -17.93 11.95 1.38
CA GLN A 157 -18.15 10.63 0.78
C GLN A 157 -17.90 9.50 1.77
N VAL A 158 -16.86 9.58 2.61
CA VAL A 158 -16.55 8.58 3.64
C VAL A 158 -17.63 8.57 4.72
N LEU A 159 -18.05 9.75 5.20
CA LEU A 159 -19.10 9.87 6.22
C LEU A 159 -20.44 9.30 5.74
N ASN A 160 -20.88 9.67 4.53
CA ASN A 160 -22.09 9.12 3.92
C ASN A 160 -22.03 7.61 3.77
N HIS A 161 -20.86 7.09 3.30
CA HIS A 161 -20.65 5.65 3.12
C HIS A 161 -20.65 4.89 4.44
N SER A 162 -20.20 5.52 5.51
CA SER A 162 -20.15 5.00 6.87
C SER A 162 -21.44 5.25 7.67
N GLN A 163 -22.42 5.98 7.11
CA GLN A 163 -23.64 6.40 7.78
C GLN A 163 -23.38 7.26 9.05
N ARG A 164 -22.34 8.09 9.00
CA ARG A 164 -21.89 8.98 10.09
C ARG A 164 -22.12 10.45 9.73
N ASN A 165 -23.38 10.79 9.44
CA ASN A 165 -23.80 12.17 9.10
C ASN A 165 -23.91 13.07 10.36
N ASP A 166 -23.64 12.54 11.53
CA ASP A 166 -23.53 13.21 12.83
C ASP A 166 -22.21 13.96 13.00
N LEU A 167 -21.20 13.69 12.16
CA LEU A 167 -19.88 14.28 12.25
C LEU A 167 -19.74 15.51 11.35
N ASP A 168 -19.02 16.52 11.84
CA ASP A 168 -18.76 17.76 11.13
C ASP A 168 -17.59 17.64 10.15
N VAL A 169 -17.82 17.97 8.89
CA VAL A 169 -16.82 17.82 7.81
C VAL A 169 -15.64 18.76 8.01
N ASP A 170 -15.90 20.01 8.38
CA ASP A 170 -14.84 21.03 8.47
C ASP A 170 -13.89 20.72 9.63
N SER A 171 -14.44 20.34 10.79
CA SER A 171 -13.63 19.88 11.93
C SER A 171 -12.75 18.68 11.59
N ILE A 172 -13.29 17.71 10.82
CA ILE A 172 -12.49 16.56 10.38
C ILE A 172 -11.38 17.00 9.44
N VAL A 173 -11.64 17.89 8.49
CA VAL A 173 -10.62 18.39 7.57
C VAL A 173 -9.47 19.06 8.32
N GLU A 174 -9.74 19.85 9.36
CA GLU A 174 -8.71 20.46 10.21
C GLU A 174 -7.85 19.39 10.91
N GLU A 175 -8.47 18.35 11.45
CA GLU A 175 -7.75 17.22 12.05
C GLU A 175 -6.89 16.47 11.03
N LEU A 176 -7.39 16.24 9.81
CA LEU A 176 -6.61 15.60 8.76
C LEU A 176 -5.39 16.43 8.34
N ILE A 177 -5.51 17.76 8.30
CA ILE A 177 -4.38 18.66 8.07
C ILE A 177 -3.32 18.47 9.15
N SER A 178 -3.74 18.48 10.43
CA SER A 178 -2.84 18.26 11.57
C SER A 178 -2.12 16.92 11.51
N ILE A 179 -2.86 15.83 11.23
CA ILE A 179 -2.29 14.47 11.08
C ILE A 179 -1.23 14.44 9.97
N ARG A 180 -1.52 15.01 8.80
CA ARG A 180 -0.57 15.04 7.69
C ARG A 180 0.69 15.85 8.01
N GLN A 181 0.55 17.00 8.67
CA GLN A 181 1.68 17.84 9.07
C GLN A 181 2.58 17.17 10.11
N SER A 182 2.01 16.38 11.00
CA SER A 182 2.75 15.63 12.02
C SER A 182 3.44 14.37 11.47
N CYS A 183 3.02 13.88 10.31
CA CYS A 183 3.56 12.67 9.71
C CYS A 183 4.89 12.96 8.98
N VAL A 184 6.00 12.47 9.54
CA VAL A 184 7.35 12.67 8.97
C VAL A 184 7.53 11.92 7.65
N ASN A 185 6.93 10.75 7.51
CA ASN A 185 7.06 9.93 6.31
C ASN A 185 5.68 9.58 5.74
N HIS A 186 5.28 10.28 4.70
CA HIS A 186 3.98 10.09 4.05
C HIS A 186 3.75 8.67 3.52
N TRP A 187 4.80 7.92 3.19
CA TRP A 187 4.67 6.51 2.79
C TRP A 187 4.08 5.61 3.88
N HIS A 188 4.15 6.01 5.14
CA HIS A 188 3.53 5.30 6.25
C HIS A 188 2.01 5.54 6.38
N LEU A 189 1.44 6.49 5.60
CA LEU A 189 0.00 6.73 5.49
C LEU A 189 -0.59 6.20 4.17
N CYS A 190 0.24 6.01 3.13
CA CYS A 190 -0.22 5.73 1.78
C CYS A 190 -0.47 4.25 1.58
N LEU A 191 -1.74 3.81 1.59
CA LEU A 191 -2.12 2.47 1.19
C LEU A 191 -1.94 2.31 -0.32
N GLY A 192 -1.20 1.30 -0.76
CA GLY A 192 -0.91 1.07 -2.18
C GLY A 192 -2.17 0.87 -3.02
N LYS A 193 -3.19 0.23 -2.45
CA LYS A 193 -4.50 0.10 -3.09
C LYS A 193 -5.11 1.45 -3.47
N ASP A 194 -5.04 2.46 -2.60
CA ASP A 194 -5.58 3.79 -2.90
C ASP A 194 -4.79 4.45 -4.03
N MET A 195 -3.46 4.36 -3.98
CA MET A 195 -2.59 4.88 -5.04
C MET A 195 -2.87 4.22 -6.40
N ILE A 196 -3.13 2.91 -6.43
CA ILE A 196 -3.50 2.17 -7.65
C ILE A 196 -4.85 2.67 -8.20
N GLU A 197 -5.85 2.91 -7.36
CA GLU A 197 -7.14 3.46 -7.79
C GLU A 197 -6.97 4.85 -8.40
N ILE A 198 -6.18 5.73 -7.77
CA ILE A 198 -5.89 7.08 -8.25
C ILE A 198 -5.11 7.02 -9.57
N LEU A 199 -4.08 6.18 -9.67
CA LEU A 199 -3.30 5.96 -10.90
C LEU A 199 -4.19 5.46 -12.04
N SER A 200 -5.10 4.53 -11.77
CA SER A 200 -6.08 4.05 -12.74
C SER A 200 -6.95 5.18 -13.30
N LEU A 201 -7.40 6.10 -12.45
CA LEU A 201 -8.17 7.27 -12.90
C LEU A 201 -7.32 8.20 -13.78
N GLY A 202 -6.07 8.45 -13.41
CA GLY A 202 -5.14 9.27 -14.19
C GLY A 202 -4.85 8.67 -15.57
N LEU A 203 -4.54 7.38 -15.63
CA LEU A 203 -4.26 6.67 -16.87
C LEU A 203 -5.49 6.56 -17.79
N LYS A 204 -6.70 6.48 -17.24
CA LYS A 204 -7.95 6.53 -18.02
C LYS A 204 -8.27 7.93 -18.57
N SER A 205 -7.65 8.97 -18.07
CA SER A 205 -7.97 10.37 -18.34
C SER A 205 -6.79 11.13 -18.96
N ARG A 206 -5.95 11.72 -18.12
CA ARG A 206 -4.93 12.69 -18.51
C ARG A 206 -3.59 12.06 -18.88
N LEU A 207 -3.21 10.94 -18.27
CA LEU A 207 -1.85 10.40 -18.37
C LEU A 207 -1.72 9.32 -19.45
N GLY A 208 -2.79 8.57 -19.74
CA GLY A 208 -2.68 7.34 -20.51
C GLY A 208 -2.99 7.46 -22.00
N THR A 209 -2.63 6.39 -22.71
CA THR A 209 -2.91 6.17 -24.14
C THR A 209 -3.79 4.94 -24.38
N LYS A 210 -3.93 4.08 -23.38
CA LYS A 210 -4.59 2.77 -23.51
C LYS A 210 -6.09 2.86 -23.21
N ARG A 211 -6.82 1.81 -23.56
CA ARG A 211 -8.24 1.70 -23.26
C ARG A 211 -8.48 1.61 -21.77
N ALA A 212 -9.61 2.13 -21.30
CA ALA A 212 -9.97 2.14 -19.87
C ALA A 212 -9.95 0.73 -19.23
N GLN A 213 -10.24 -0.32 -19.99
CA GLN A 213 -10.21 -1.71 -19.52
C GLN A 213 -8.79 -2.22 -19.23
N ASP A 214 -7.78 -1.71 -19.95
CA ASP A 214 -6.39 -2.15 -19.84
C ASP A 214 -5.70 -1.54 -18.61
N VAL A 215 -6.23 -0.43 -18.09
CA VAL A 215 -5.70 0.31 -16.94
C VAL A 215 -6.66 0.30 -15.74
N ARG A 216 -7.47 -0.77 -15.59
CA ARG A 216 -8.25 -1.00 -14.37
C ARG A 216 -7.32 -1.31 -13.18
N PRO A 217 -7.72 -1.01 -11.94
CA PRO A 217 -6.89 -1.21 -10.75
C PRO A 217 -6.28 -2.61 -10.66
N GLU A 218 -7.07 -3.66 -10.95
CA GLU A 218 -6.61 -5.05 -10.89
C GLU A 218 -5.52 -5.35 -11.94
N MET A 219 -5.57 -4.67 -13.09
CA MET A 219 -4.56 -4.82 -14.14
C MET A 219 -3.29 -4.07 -13.76
N ILE A 220 -3.40 -2.83 -13.27
CA ILE A 220 -2.27 -2.03 -12.80
C ILE A 220 -1.52 -2.78 -11.68
N LYS A 221 -2.23 -3.36 -10.73
CA LYS A 221 -1.63 -4.19 -9.66
C LYS A 221 -0.80 -5.34 -10.24
N LYS A 222 -1.32 -6.03 -11.26
CA LYS A 222 -0.57 -7.10 -11.95
C LYS A 222 0.66 -6.56 -12.68
N TYR A 223 0.52 -5.45 -13.39
CA TYR A 223 1.62 -4.84 -14.14
C TYR A 223 2.73 -4.34 -13.23
N LEU A 224 2.40 -3.69 -12.12
CA LEU A 224 3.38 -3.27 -11.12
C LEU A 224 4.19 -4.48 -10.61
N ARG A 225 3.53 -5.59 -10.26
CA ARG A 225 4.20 -6.80 -9.83
C ARG A 225 5.10 -7.39 -10.92
N MET A 226 4.61 -7.49 -12.17
CA MET A 226 5.39 -8.01 -13.30
C MET A 226 6.55 -7.10 -13.69
N SER A 227 6.44 -5.80 -13.43
CA SER A 227 7.46 -4.80 -13.70
C SER A 227 8.48 -4.65 -12.56
N PHE A 228 8.28 -5.31 -11.42
CA PHE A 228 9.21 -5.31 -10.30
C PHE A 228 10.25 -6.42 -10.52
N HIS A 229 11.50 -6.03 -10.72
CA HIS A 229 12.56 -6.93 -11.12
C HIS A 229 13.36 -7.48 -9.94
N HIS A 230 14.13 -8.54 -10.15
CA HIS A 230 15.01 -9.13 -9.14
C HIS A 230 15.96 -8.11 -8.49
N ASN A 231 16.53 -7.18 -9.26
CA ASN A 231 17.38 -6.11 -8.72
C ASN A 231 16.60 -5.18 -7.79
N ASP A 232 15.34 -4.83 -8.14
CA ASP A 232 14.49 -3.98 -7.30
C ASP A 232 14.21 -4.69 -5.96
N PHE A 233 13.96 -6.00 -6.01
CA PHE A 233 13.75 -6.82 -4.80
C PHE A 233 15.01 -6.87 -3.94
N HIS A 234 16.16 -7.24 -4.51
CA HIS A 234 17.42 -7.36 -3.75
C HIS A 234 17.89 -6.05 -3.13
N CYS A 235 17.57 -4.91 -3.73
CA CYS A 235 17.86 -3.58 -3.18
C CYS A 235 16.84 -3.13 -2.12
N SER A 236 15.72 -3.83 -1.94
CA SER A 236 14.70 -3.47 -0.96
C SER A 236 15.11 -3.84 0.46
N SER A 237 14.69 -3.03 1.44
CA SER A 237 14.82 -3.39 2.86
C SER A 237 14.10 -4.69 3.20
N LEU A 238 12.91 -4.90 2.62
CA LEU A 238 12.14 -6.13 2.76
C LEU A 238 12.95 -7.40 2.44
N SER A 239 13.69 -7.40 1.31
CA SER A 239 14.56 -8.53 0.95
C SER A 239 15.70 -8.72 1.95
N GLN A 240 16.32 -7.62 2.39
CA GLN A 240 17.42 -7.68 3.36
C GLN A 240 16.96 -8.24 4.70
N ASP A 241 15.76 -7.86 5.17
CA ASP A 241 15.21 -8.34 6.44
C ASP A 241 14.78 -9.82 6.36
N ILE A 242 14.22 -10.26 5.24
CA ILE A 242 13.94 -11.68 4.97
C ILE A 242 15.25 -12.49 5.01
N ILE A 243 16.29 -12.02 4.32
CA ILE A 243 17.60 -12.69 4.28
C ILE A 243 18.20 -12.77 5.69
N ARG A 244 18.20 -11.68 6.47
CA ARG A 244 18.68 -11.68 7.86
C ARG A 244 17.94 -12.68 8.73
N GLY A 245 16.63 -12.79 8.56
CA GLY A 245 15.82 -13.77 9.29
C GLY A 245 16.12 -15.22 8.89
N CYS A 246 16.41 -15.48 7.60
CA CYS A 246 16.75 -16.82 7.10
C CYS A 246 18.14 -17.32 7.54
N PHE A 247 19.10 -16.43 7.76
CA PHE A 247 20.50 -16.75 8.03
C PHE A 247 20.93 -16.37 9.45
N LYS A 248 20.04 -16.41 10.45
CA LYS A 248 20.44 -16.30 11.84
C LYS A 248 21.34 -17.50 12.18
N PRO A 249 22.56 -17.28 12.70
CA PRO A 249 23.36 -18.39 13.22
C PRO A 249 22.59 -19.04 14.39
N CYS A 250 22.54 -20.37 14.38
CA CYS A 250 22.02 -21.19 15.47
C CYS A 250 22.80 -20.95 16.75
#